data_6b839d466d26ca656213ffd39e7a552e
#
_entry.id   6b839d466d26ca656213ffd39e7a552e
#
_cell.length_a   1.000
_cell.length_b   1.000
_cell.length_c   1.000
_cell.angle_alpha   90.00
_cell.angle_beta   90.00
_cell.angle_gamma   90.00
#
_symmetry.space_group_name_H-M   'P 1'
#
loop_
_entity.id
_entity.type
_entity.pdbx_description
1 polymer ?
#
loop_
_entity_poly.entity_id
_entity_poly.type
_entity_poly.pdbx_seq_one_letter_code
_entity_poly.pdbx_strand_id
1 'polypeptide(L)'
;IGTDSAPHATHTKENACGCAGCYSASIALPLYAQAFDSVGKLDKLEGFTSIHGAKFYGLPINSDKVTLVREAWQVPEHYPYLDGKDLTPLMAGQTLDWKVMPFNLAV
;
A
#
# COMPACT_ATOMS: atom_id res chain seq x y z
N ILE A 1 10.27 -6.20 -3.36
CA ILE A 1 9.84 -5.92 -1.98
C ILE A 1 8.52 -6.59 -1.69
N GLY A 2 8.35 -7.04 -0.47
CA GLY A 2 7.10 -7.58 0.02
C GLY A 2 6.52 -6.68 1.10
N THR A 3 5.22 -6.52 1.12
CA THR A 3 4.55 -5.64 2.10
C THR A 3 4.26 -6.34 3.42
N ASP A 4 4.30 -7.66 3.42
CA ASP A 4 3.87 -8.48 4.56
C ASP A 4 2.45 -8.10 4.99
N SER A 5 1.60 -7.76 4.03
CA SER A 5 0.23 -7.37 4.31
C SER A 5 -0.52 -8.54 4.92
N ALA A 6 -1.15 -8.31 6.05
CA ALA A 6 -1.86 -9.35 6.79
C ALA A 6 -3.26 -8.85 7.15
N PRO A 7 -4.19 -8.88 6.18
CA PRO A 7 -5.55 -8.39 6.42
C PRO A 7 -6.33 -9.36 7.30
N HIS A 8 -7.02 -8.79 8.28
CA HIS A 8 -7.95 -9.52 9.13
C HIS A 8 -9.21 -8.69 9.29
N ALA A 9 -10.35 -9.36 9.38
CA ALA A 9 -11.60 -8.65 9.64
C ALA A 9 -11.47 -7.82 10.92
N THR A 10 -12.03 -6.62 10.92
CA THR A 10 -11.90 -5.68 12.04
C THR A 10 -12.27 -6.34 13.36
N HIS A 11 -13.35 -7.11 13.41
CA HIS A 11 -13.81 -7.73 14.65
C HIS A 11 -12.83 -8.77 15.20
N THR A 12 -11.99 -9.40 14.37
CA THR A 12 -10.98 -10.36 14.85
C THR A 12 -9.69 -9.66 15.27
N LYS A 13 -9.42 -8.49 14.71
CA LYS A 13 -8.22 -7.74 14.99
C LYS A 13 -8.39 -6.84 16.21
N GLU A 14 -9.57 -6.26 16.35
CA GLU A 14 -9.87 -5.30 17.40
C GLU A 14 -10.63 -5.93 18.56
N ASN A 15 -10.27 -7.15 18.94
CA ASN A 15 -10.84 -7.83 20.10
C ASN A 15 -9.73 -8.14 21.12
N ALA A 16 -10.11 -8.77 22.23
CA ALA A 16 -9.16 -9.04 23.32
C ALA A 16 -7.98 -9.91 22.91
N CYS A 17 -8.19 -10.83 21.95
CA CYS A 17 -7.12 -11.72 21.48
C CYS A 17 -6.31 -11.07 20.35
N GLY A 18 -6.98 -10.33 19.46
CA GLY A 18 -6.37 -9.68 18.33
C GLY A 18 -5.61 -10.60 17.37
N CYS A 19 -5.64 -10.32 16.08
CA CYS A 19 -4.78 -11.02 15.12
C CYS A 19 -3.57 -10.15 14.82
N ALA A 20 -2.39 -10.76 14.74
CA ALA A 20 -1.16 -10.04 14.43
C ALA A 20 -1.14 -9.57 12.98
N GLY A 21 -0.39 -8.51 12.72
CA GLY A 21 -0.23 -7.96 11.37
C GLY A 21 -1.21 -6.85 11.05
N CYS A 22 -1.05 -6.25 9.90
CA CYS A 22 -1.92 -5.15 9.47
C CYS A 22 -2.14 -5.19 7.97
N TYR A 23 -3.26 -4.64 7.53
CA TYR A 23 -3.58 -4.54 6.11
C TYR A 23 -2.90 -3.29 5.55
N SER A 24 -1.81 -3.47 4.81
CA SER A 24 -1.00 -2.39 4.29
C SER A 24 -0.92 -2.34 2.76
N ALA A 25 -1.39 -3.38 2.06
CA ALA A 25 -1.23 -3.46 0.61
C ALA A 25 -1.88 -2.29 -0.13
N SER A 26 -3.04 -1.83 0.35
CA SER A 26 -3.77 -0.74 -0.31
C SER A 26 -3.05 0.61 -0.26
N ILE A 27 -2.14 0.79 0.69
CA ILE A 27 -1.43 2.07 0.87
C ILE A 27 0.08 1.93 0.70
N ALA A 28 0.56 0.75 0.30
CA ALA A 28 2.00 0.47 0.30
C ALA A 28 2.78 1.46 -0.57
N LEU A 29 2.40 1.63 -1.84
CA LEU A 29 3.13 2.54 -2.72
C LEU A 29 3.06 4.00 -2.28
N PRO A 30 1.88 4.56 -1.95
CA PRO A 30 1.83 5.92 -1.41
C PRO A 30 2.66 6.10 -0.15
N LEU A 31 2.65 5.12 0.75
CA LEU A 31 3.39 5.22 1.99
C LEU A 31 4.90 5.15 1.76
N TYR A 32 5.35 4.27 0.86
CA TYR A 32 6.76 4.20 0.48
C TYR A 32 7.20 5.50 -0.18
N ALA A 33 6.37 6.07 -1.07
CA ALA A 33 6.70 7.35 -1.69
C ALA A 33 6.86 8.45 -0.63
N GLN A 34 5.99 8.50 0.34
CA GLN A 34 6.08 9.47 1.41
C GLN A 34 7.35 9.28 2.23
N ALA A 35 7.69 8.04 2.55
CA ALA A 35 8.89 7.75 3.32
C ALA A 35 10.17 8.15 2.56
N PHE A 36 10.25 7.79 1.28
CA PHE A 36 11.43 8.12 0.46
C PHE A 36 11.54 9.62 0.22
N ASP A 37 10.41 10.29 -0.01
CA ASP A 37 10.38 11.73 -0.18
C ASP A 37 10.83 12.47 1.07
N SER A 38 10.45 11.97 2.24
CA SER A 38 10.80 12.61 3.52
C SER A 38 12.30 12.68 3.77
N VAL A 39 13.08 11.80 3.15
CA VAL A 39 14.54 11.79 3.25
C VAL A 39 15.22 12.20 1.94
N GLY A 40 14.46 12.72 0.97
CA GLY A 40 15.02 13.22 -0.29
C GLY A 40 15.57 12.13 -1.20
N LYS A 41 15.01 10.92 -1.14
CA LYS A 41 15.49 9.77 -1.91
C LYS A 41 14.43 9.20 -2.85
N LEU A 42 13.52 10.03 -3.32
CA LEU A 42 12.43 9.58 -4.20
C LEU A 42 12.94 8.89 -5.46
N ASP A 43 14.12 9.28 -5.95
CA ASP A 43 14.75 8.69 -7.12
C ASP A 43 15.14 7.21 -6.91
N LYS A 44 15.16 6.73 -5.67
CA LYS A 44 15.47 5.33 -5.35
C LYS A 44 14.23 4.46 -5.21
N LEU A 45 13.05 5.04 -5.28
CA LEU A 45 11.80 4.32 -5.02
C LEU A 45 11.57 3.19 -6.02
N GLU A 46 11.76 3.44 -7.30
CA GLU A 46 11.54 2.41 -8.33
C GLU A 46 12.45 1.20 -8.14
N GLY A 47 13.72 1.44 -7.82
CA GLY A 47 14.65 0.36 -7.52
C GLY A 47 14.16 -0.50 -6.37
N PHE A 48 13.74 0.17 -5.30
CA PHE A 48 13.26 -0.51 -4.10
C PHE A 48 12.01 -1.35 -4.36
N THR A 49 11.03 -0.81 -5.08
CA THR A 49 9.74 -1.47 -5.24
C THR A 49 9.66 -2.43 -6.43
N SER A 50 10.46 -2.20 -7.49
CA SER A 50 10.20 -2.85 -8.77
C SER A 50 11.40 -3.51 -9.43
N ILE A 51 12.63 -3.15 -9.07
CA ILE A 51 13.81 -3.60 -9.82
C ILE A 51 14.67 -4.58 -9.02
N HIS A 52 15.09 -4.18 -7.82
CA HIS A 52 16.12 -4.95 -7.09
C HIS A 52 15.64 -6.34 -6.70
N GLY A 53 14.38 -6.47 -6.26
CA GLY A 53 13.83 -7.77 -5.90
C GLY A 53 13.75 -8.71 -7.10
N ALA A 54 13.30 -8.20 -8.25
CA ALA A 54 13.21 -9.00 -9.46
C ALA A 54 14.58 -9.49 -9.89
N LYS A 55 15.59 -8.63 -9.86
CA LYS A 55 16.96 -9.03 -10.20
C LYS A 55 17.51 -10.05 -9.23
N PHE A 56 17.26 -9.89 -7.95
CA PHE A 56 17.74 -10.82 -6.93
C PHE A 56 17.18 -12.23 -7.16
N TYR A 57 15.89 -12.34 -7.48
CA TYR A 57 15.23 -13.61 -7.69
C TYR A 57 15.33 -14.11 -9.13
N GLY A 58 15.98 -13.39 -10.02
CA GLY A 58 16.09 -13.80 -11.43
C GLY A 58 14.77 -13.73 -12.18
N LEU A 59 13.87 -12.84 -11.76
CA LEU A 59 12.56 -12.69 -12.39
C LEU A 59 12.57 -11.53 -13.38
N PRO A 60 11.70 -11.57 -14.41
CA PRO A 60 11.56 -10.42 -15.31
C PRO A 60 11.09 -9.17 -14.55
N ILE A 61 11.61 -8.02 -14.92
CA ILE A 61 11.12 -6.76 -14.39
C ILE A 61 9.79 -6.44 -15.08
N ASN A 62 8.77 -6.06 -14.29
CA ASN A 62 7.48 -5.71 -14.84
C ASN A 62 7.61 -4.51 -15.76
N SER A 63 6.93 -4.58 -16.91
CA SER A 63 6.93 -3.47 -17.88
C SER A 63 5.80 -2.47 -17.60
N ASP A 64 4.76 -2.90 -16.89
CA ASP A 64 3.66 -2.01 -16.54
C ASP A 64 4.12 -0.95 -15.57
N LYS A 65 3.58 0.24 -15.70
CA LYS A 65 3.92 1.38 -14.87
C LYS A 65 2.70 1.86 -14.10
N VAL A 66 2.92 2.31 -12.88
CA VAL A 66 1.92 3.05 -12.12
C VAL A 66 2.44 4.46 -11.92
N THR A 67 1.54 5.41 -11.86
CA THR A 67 1.87 6.80 -11.62
C THR A 67 1.48 7.20 -10.21
N LEU A 68 2.42 7.76 -9.48
CA LEU A 68 2.15 8.35 -8.17
C LEU A 68 2.13 9.87 -8.35
N VAL A 69 1.14 10.52 -7.75
CA VAL A 69 1.04 11.98 -7.79
C VAL A 69 1.11 12.53 -6.38
N ARG A 70 1.72 13.71 -6.26
CA ARG A 70 1.79 14.43 -4.98
C ARG A 70 0.47 15.14 -4.76
N GLU A 71 -0.45 14.44 -4.14
CA GLU A 71 -1.80 14.95 -3.88
C GLU A 71 -2.30 14.35 -2.58
N ALA A 72 -2.72 15.18 -1.65
CA ALA A 72 -3.22 14.71 -0.37
C ALA A 72 -4.52 13.95 -0.53
N TRP A 73 -4.66 12.84 0.18
CA TRP A 73 -5.90 12.07 0.21
C TRP A 73 -6.04 11.38 1.56
N GLN A 74 -7.26 11.07 1.93
CA GLN A 74 -7.53 10.40 3.19
C GLN A 74 -7.70 8.92 2.97
N VAL A 75 -6.97 8.11 3.76
CA VAL A 75 -7.10 6.65 3.71
C VAL A 75 -8.48 6.28 4.28
N PRO A 76 -9.27 5.45 3.59
CA PRO A 76 -10.55 5.01 4.12
C PRO A 76 -10.39 4.34 5.49
N GLU A 77 -11.39 4.48 6.34
CA GLU A 77 -11.34 3.87 7.66
C GLU A 77 -11.56 2.37 7.60
N HIS A 78 -12.32 1.90 6.61
CA HIS A 78 -12.62 0.50 6.42
C HIS A 78 -12.71 0.16 4.94
N TYR A 79 -12.37 -1.09 4.62
CA TYR A 79 -12.61 -1.67 3.30
C TYR A 79 -13.54 -2.87 3.44
N PRO A 80 -14.39 -3.16 2.43
CA PRO A 80 -15.23 -4.36 2.46
C PRO A 80 -14.37 -5.63 2.53
N TYR A 81 -14.85 -6.60 3.28
CA TYR A 81 -14.19 -7.89 3.40
C TYR A 81 -15.24 -8.99 3.27
N LEU A 82 -14.84 -10.24 3.49
CA LEU A 82 -15.72 -11.39 3.30
C LEU A 82 -16.96 -11.32 4.22
N ASP A 83 -18.10 -11.81 3.71
CA ASP A 83 -19.34 -11.95 4.47
C ASP A 83 -19.85 -10.65 5.09
N GLY A 84 -19.72 -9.55 4.37
CA GLY A 84 -20.21 -8.26 4.84
C GLY A 84 -19.42 -7.65 5.99
N LYS A 85 -18.22 -8.18 6.25
CA LYS A 85 -17.34 -7.65 7.30
C LYS A 85 -16.41 -6.61 6.72
N ASP A 86 -15.68 -5.91 7.60
CA ASP A 86 -14.78 -4.84 7.21
C ASP A 86 -13.33 -5.20 7.50
N LEU A 87 -12.42 -4.57 6.74
CA LEU A 87 -10.99 -4.50 7.04
C LEU A 87 -10.65 -3.09 7.46
N THR A 88 -9.82 -2.95 8.48
CA THR A 88 -9.26 -1.66 8.86
C THR A 88 -7.82 -1.58 8.33
N PRO A 89 -7.53 -0.68 7.37
CA PRO A 89 -6.19 -0.58 6.83
C PRO A 89 -5.24 0.12 7.79
N LEU A 90 -3.94 -0.07 7.59
CA LEU A 90 -2.92 0.75 8.23
C LEU A 90 -3.17 2.21 7.83
N MET A 91 -2.97 3.14 8.74
CA MET A 91 -3.20 4.57 8.53
C MET A 91 -4.66 4.93 8.26
N ALA A 92 -5.61 4.09 8.68
CA ALA A 92 -7.04 4.34 8.48
C ALA A 92 -7.43 5.72 8.99
N GLY A 93 -8.17 6.47 8.17
CA GLY A 93 -8.62 7.83 8.51
C GLY A 93 -7.56 8.91 8.44
N GLN A 94 -6.31 8.56 8.16
CA GLN A 94 -5.23 9.53 8.10
C GLN A 94 -4.99 10.03 6.68
N THR A 95 -4.33 11.17 6.57
CA THR A 95 -4.04 11.78 5.27
C THR A 95 -2.63 11.42 4.83
N LEU A 96 -2.49 10.96 3.59
CA LEU A 96 -1.21 10.72 2.94
C LEU A 96 -1.00 11.77 1.85
N ASP A 97 0.27 12.09 1.57
CA ASP A 97 0.62 13.14 0.61
C ASP A 97 0.80 12.61 -0.81
N TRP A 98 0.82 11.31 -1.00
CA TRP A 98 1.01 10.68 -2.30
C TRP A 98 -0.16 9.76 -2.61
N LYS A 99 -0.55 9.71 -3.88
CA LYS A 99 -1.69 8.95 -4.35
C LYS A 99 -1.33 8.21 -5.63
N VAL A 100 -1.79 6.97 -5.76
CA VAL A 100 -1.68 6.24 -7.02
C VAL A 100 -2.76 6.77 -7.96
N MET A 101 -2.36 7.14 -9.17
CA MET A 101 -3.33 7.52 -10.21
C MET A 101 -4.22 6.33 -10.50
N PRO A 102 -5.53 6.48 -10.46
CA PRO A 102 -6.41 5.37 -10.81
C PRO A 102 -6.14 4.97 -12.25
N PHE A 103 -6.07 3.66 -12.48
CA PHE A 103 -6.16 3.14 -13.83
C PHE A 103 -7.49 3.61 -14.36
N ASN A 104 -7.43 4.51 -15.27
CA ASN A 104 -8.61 4.86 -15.99
C ASN A 104 -8.92 3.73 -16.96
N LEU A 105 -9.69 2.82 -16.49
CA LEU A 105 -10.24 1.79 -17.34
C LEU A 105 -11.31 2.39 -18.18
N ALA A 106 -11.09 3.56 -18.62
CA ALA A 106 -12.07 4.15 -19.44
C ALA A 106 -12.44 3.21 -20.52
N VAL A 107 -13.39 2.69 -20.18
CA VAL A 107 -13.85 2.03 -21.07
C VAL A 107 -14.86 2.63 -22.00
#